data_7679a1aee0b20bac830f72abc0d7abe6
#
_entry.id   7679a1aee0b20bac830f72abc0d7abe6
#
_cell.length_a   1.000
_cell.length_b   1.000
_cell.length_c   1.000
_cell.angle_alpha   90.00
_cell.angle_beta   90.00
_cell.angle_gamma   90.00
#
_symmetry.space_group_name_H-M   'P 1'
#
loop_
_entity.id
_entity.type
_entity.pdbx_description
1 polymer ?
#
loop_
_entity_poly.entity_id
_entity_poly.type
_entity_poly.pdbx_seq_one_letter_code
_entity_poly.pdbx_strand_id
1 'polypeptide(L)'
;MRRIRNTYTNPFIIAIDAALSNSEQIGNIIVAEGGVTLGSSLNRNCITVGDMSIKGIVGRNCRNANQNLITLQNVPLSRVVNMADVVSTGIYNSINYQCNE
;
A
#
# COMPACT_ATOMS: atom_id res chain seq x y z
N MET A 1 6.07 0.86 -13.10
CA MET A 1 6.36 2.20 -12.54
C MET A 1 7.35 2.99 -13.38
N ARG A 2 8.44 2.37 -13.81
CA ARG A 2 9.38 3.05 -14.69
C ARG A 2 8.71 3.59 -15.95
N ARG A 3 7.79 2.82 -16.56
CA ARG A 3 7.08 3.24 -17.77
C ARG A 3 6.27 4.52 -17.53
N ILE A 4 5.63 4.64 -16.36
CA ILE A 4 4.83 5.82 -16.03
C ILE A 4 5.73 7.05 -15.94
N ARG A 5 6.88 6.94 -15.29
CA ARG A 5 7.81 8.06 -15.16
C ARG A 5 8.40 8.47 -16.51
N ASN A 6 8.60 7.51 -17.41
CA ASN A 6 9.11 7.80 -18.74
C ASN A 6 8.06 8.47 -19.64
N THR A 7 6.77 8.21 -19.38
CA THR A 7 5.66 8.76 -20.18
C THR A 7 5.29 10.17 -19.76
N TYR A 8 5.36 10.48 -18.46
CA TYR A 8 4.93 11.76 -17.91
C TYR A 8 6.12 12.52 -17.33
N THR A 9 6.14 13.84 -17.56
CA THR A 9 7.16 14.71 -16.98
C THR A 9 6.77 15.03 -15.55
N ASN A 10 7.66 14.70 -14.60
CA ASN A 10 7.50 14.98 -13.18
C ASN A 10 6.18 14.47 -12.60
N PRO A 11 5.81 13.20 -12.82
CA PRO A 11 4.59 12.67 -12.22
C PRO A 11 4.74 12.56 -10.70
N PHE A 12 3.65 12.81 -9.98
CA PHE A 12 3.55 12.48 -8.57
C PHE A 12 2.89 11.11 -8.44
N ILE A 13 3.62 10.17 -7.88
CA ILE A 13 3.18 8.76 -7.82
C ILE A 13 2.79 8.42 -6.39
N ILE A 14 1.54 7.97 -6.20
CA ILE A 14 1.05 7.43 -4.94
C ILE A 14 1.07 5.91 -5.07
N ALA A 15 1.89 5.27 -4.24
CA ALA A 15 1.97 3.82 -4.21
C ALA A 15 1.02 3.27 -3.14
N ILE A 16 0.16 2.34 -3.53
CA ILE A 16 -0.82 1.73 -2.63
C ILE A 16 -0.46 0.26 -2.50
N ASP A 17 -0.34 -0.22 -1.27
CA ASP A 17 0.09 -1.58 -1.02
C ASP A 17 -0.66 -2.20 0.15
N ALA A 18 -0.81 -3.52 0.10
CA ALA A 18 -1.23 -4.34 1.23
C ALA A 18 0.02 -4.77 1.97
N ALA A 19 0.04 -4.59 3.28
CA ALA A 19 1.23 -4.82 4.07
C ALA A 19 0.93 -5.67 5.30
N LEU A 20 1.99 -6.24 5.86
CA LEU A 20 1.94 -6.98 7.12
C LEU A 20 2.61 -6.14 8.20
N SER A 21 2.07 -6.21 9.41
CA SER A 21 2.61 -5.46 10.56
C SER A 21 2.25 -6.21 11.85
N ASN A 22 2.24 -5.50 12.97
CA ASN A 22 1.80 -6.06 14.25
C ASN A 22 0.31 -6.38 14.21
N SER A 23 -0.13 -7.37 14.99
CA SER A 23 -1.54 -7.76 15.06
C SER A 23 -2.46 -6.59 15.39
N GLU A 24 -1.98 -5.66 16.21
CA GLU A 24 -2.76 -4.49 16.64
C GLU A 24 -2.99 -3.51 15.50
N GLN A 25 -2.18 -3.57 14.46
CA GLN A 25 -2.26 -2.67 13.31
C GLN A 25 -3.20 -3.19 12.22
N ILE A 26 -3.63 -4.44 12.29
CA ILE A 26 -4.47 -5.05 11.26
C ILE A 26 -5.77 -4.23 11.12
N GLY A 27 -6.07 -3.84 9.88
CA GLY A 27 -7.22 -2.98 9.58
C GLY A 27 -6.87 -1.50 9.48
N ASN A 28 -5.67 -1.11 9.87
CA ASN A 28 -5.23 0.28 9.79
C ASN A 28 -4.73 0.61 8.38
N ILE A 29 -4.90 1.87 8.02
CA ILE A 29 -4.38 2.43 6.78
C ILE A 29 -3.35 3.48 7.15
N ILE A 30 -2.13 3.30 6.67
CA ILE A 30 -1.00 4.15 7.02
C ILE A 30 -0.59 4.96 5.80
N VAL A 31 -0.58 6.28 5.95
CA VAL A 31 -0.14 7.20 4.91
C VAL A 31 1.21 7.77 5.31
N ALA A 32 2.15 7.75 4.40
CA ALA A 32 3.51 8.23 4.68
C ALA A 32 4.12 8.89 3.45
N GLU A 33 5.07 9.79 3.69
CA GLU A 33 5.92 10.30 2.63
C GLU A 33 6.90 9.21 2.19
N GLY A 34 7.33 9.29 0.93
CA GLY A 34 8.23 8.31 0.36
C GLY A 34 7.49 7.12 -0.21
N GLY A 35 8.22 6.30 -0.93
CA GLY A 35 7.61 5.19 -1.65
C GLY A 35 7.41 3.94 -0.81
N VAL A 36 6.83 2.95 -1.45
CA VAL A 36 6.68 1.61 -0.90
C VAL A 36 7.87 0.77 -1.32
N THR A 37 8.45 0.04 -0.38
CA THR A 37 9.51 -0.91 -0.67
C THR A 37 8.88 -2.27 -0.95
N LEU A 38 8.88 -2.65 -2.22
CA LEU A 38 8.25 -3.90 -2.67
C LEU A 38 9.08 -5.10 -2.28
N GLY A 39 8.40 -6.17 -1.85
CA GLY A 39 9.04 -7.44 -1.53
C GLY A 39 9.64 -7.53 -0.14
N SER A 40 9.56 -6.48 0.69
CA SER A 40 10.16 -6.49 2.03
C SER A 40 9.56 -7.57 2.94
N SER A 41 8.26 -7.80 2.85
CA SER A 41 7.57 -8.83 3.65
C SER A 41 8.01 -10.24 3.31
N LEU A 42 8.58 -10.44 2.13
CA LEU A 42 8.97 -11.75 1.61
C LEU A 42 10.48 -11.91 1.53
N ASN A 43 11.26 -11.00 2.11
CA ASN A 43 12.72 -11.00 2.09
C ASN A 43 13.30 -11.07 0.67
N ARG A 44 12.64 -10.41 -0.29
CA ARG A 44 13.12 -10.34 -1.67
C ARG A 44 13.91 -9.06 -1.90
N ASN A 45 14.61 -8.99 -3.03
CA ASN A 45 15.28 -7.77 -3.45
C ASN A 45 14.27 -6.63 -3.47
N CYS A 46 14.61 -5.53 -2.78
CA CYS A 46 13.67 -4.45 -2.53
C CYS A 46 13.81 -3.37 -3.59
N ILE A 47 12.67 -2.94 -4.13
CA ILE A 47 12.57 -1.81 -5.04
C ILE A 47 11.60 -0.82 -4.42
N THR A 48 12.02 0.42 -4.29
CA THR A 48 11.16 1.49 -3.75
C THR A 48 10.49 2.24 -4.90
N VAL A 49 9.17 2.36 -4.83
CA VAL A 49 8.37 3.08 -5.83
C VAL A 49 7.44 4.07 -5.17
N GLY A 50 7.24 5.22 -5.82
CA GLY A 50 6.28 6.23 -5.41
C GLY A 50 6.91 7.38 -4.64
N ASP A 51 6.17 8.47 -4.58
CA ASP A 51 6.54 9.69 -3.83
C ASP A 51 5.81 9.75 -2.50
N MET A 52 4.69 9.07 -2.40
CA MET A 52 3.85 8.92 -1.22
C MET A 52 3.35 7.48 -1.18
N SER A 53 3.13 6.96 0.01
CA SER A 53 2.64 5.59 0.16
C SER A 53 1.38 5.54 1.01
N ILE A 54 0.48 4.63 0.64
CA ILE A 54 -0.70 4.28 1.41
C ILE A 54 -0.66 2.77 1.60
N LYS A 55 -0.52 2.34 2.85
CA LYS A 55 -0.43 0.91 3.19
C LYS A 55 -1.66 0.49 3.96
N GLY A 56 -2.33 -0.55 3.48
CA GLY A 56 -3.39 -1.21 4.24
C GLY A 56 -2.81 -2.41 4.97
N ILE A 57 -2.90 -2.44 6.28
CA ILE A 57 -2.35 -3.54 7.07
C ILE A 57 -3.37 -4.67 7.07
N VAL A 58 -3.06 -5.74 6.35
CA VAL A 58 -4.01 -6.84 6.10
C VAL A 58 -3.73 -8.06 6.96
N GLY A 59 -2.57 -8.16 7.57
CA GLY A 59 -2.21 -9.32 8.38
C GLY A 59 -0.97 -9.09 9.21
N ARG A 60 -0.60 -10.11 9.98
CA ARG A 60 0.53 -10.05 10.89
C ARG A 60 1.83 -10.41 10.18
N ASN A 61 2.87 -9.63 10.45
CA ASN A 61 4.22 -9.95 10.00
C ASN A 61 4.84 -10.99 10.94
N CYS A 62 5.06 -12.19 10.43
CA CYS A 62 5.62 -13.31 11.18
C CYS A 62 7.14 -13.32 11.16
N ARG A 63 7.78 -12.38 10.46
CA ARG A 63 9.24 -12.26 10.30
C ARG A 63 9.87 -13.52 9.68
N ASN A 64 9.08 -14.24 8.90
CA ASN A 64 9.49 -15.42 8.17
C ASN A 64 8.82 -15.36 6.81
N ALA A 65 9.60 -15.43 5.73
CA ALA A 65 9.08 -15.22 4.38
C ALA A 65 7.99 -16.23 4.02
N ASN A 66 8.18 -17.50 4.39
CA ASN A 66 7.19 -18.55 4.07
C ASN A 66 5.89 -18.33 4.84
N GLN A 67 5.97 -17.97 6.12
CA GLN A 67 4.78 -17.70 6.93
C GLN A 67 4.07 -16.44 6.45
N ASN A 68 4.81 -15.42 6.05
CA ASN A 68 4.23 -14.20 5.51
C ASN A 68 3.48 -14.48 4.20
N LEU A 69 4.03 -15.33 3.35
CA LEU A 69 3.36 -15.72 2.11
C LEU A 69 2.04 -16.41 2.41
N ILE A 70 2.04 -17.35 3.37
CA ILE A 70 0.82 -18.05 3.80
C ILE A 70 -0.20 -17.04 4.36
N THR A 71 0.26 -16.10 5.19
CA THR A 71 -0.61 -15.06 5.74
C THR A 71 -1.28 -14.25 4.64
N LEU A 72 -0.50 -13.80 3.63
CA LEU A 72 -1.03 -13.02 2.53
C LEU A 72 -2.05 -13.80 1.70
N GLN A 73 -1.80 -15.10 1.49
CA GLN A 73 -2.72 -15.95 0.73
C GLN A 73 -4.04 -16.19 1.45
N ASN A 74 -4.07 -16.06 2.77
CA ASN A 74 -5.24 -16.35 3.59
C ASN A 74 -5.97 -15.10 4.11
N VAL A 75 -5.57 -13.91 3.67
CA VAL A 75 -6.29 -12.69 4.03
C VAL A 75 -7.71 -12.74 3.46
N PRO A 76 -8.74 -12.48 4.30
CA PRO A 76 -10.11 -12.46 3.81
C PRO A 76 -10.30 -11.41 2.73
N LEU A 77 -10.97 -11.77 1.64
CA LEU A 77 -11.24 -10.86 0.54
C LEU A 77 -12.02 -9.63 1.00
N SER A 78 -12.98 -9.83 1.92
CA SER A 78 -13.78 -8.72 2.46
C SER A 78 -12.92 -7.66 3.14
N ARG A 79 -11.85 -8.08 3.83
CA ARG A 79 -10.92 -7.13 4.47
C ARG A 79 -10.24 -6.25 3.43
N VAL A 80 -9.74 -6.86 2.35
CA VAL A 80 -9.06 -6.13 1.29
C VAL A 80 -10.02 -5.18 0.58
N VAL A 81 -11.23 -5.65 0.25
CA VAL A 81 -12.23 -4.83 -0.42
C VAL A 81 -12.64 -3.63 0.43
N ASN A 82 -12.88 -3.86 1.73
CA ASN A 82 -13.27 -2.77 2.63
C ASN A 82 -12.16 -1.72 2.75
N MET A 83 -10.91 -2.15 2.85
CA MET A 83 -9.78 -1.22 2.92
C MET A 83 -9.61 -0.47 1.61
N ALA A 84 -9.78 -1.14 0.49
CA ALA A 84 -9.71 -0.50 -0.83
C ALA A 84 -10.79 0.57 -0.99
N ASP A 85 -12.00 0.33 -0.50
CA ASP A 85 -13.08 1.30 -0.52
C ASP A 85 -12.71 2.56 0.28
N VAL A 86 -12.15 2.37 1.47
CA VAL A 86 -11.74 3.51 2.31
C VAL A 86 -10.64 4.31 1.61
N VAL A 87 -9.63 3.64 1.07
CA VAL A 87 -8.51 4.30 0.38
C VAL A 87 -9.01 5.07 -0.85
N SER A 88 -9.83 4.44 -1.68
CA SER A 88 -10.32 5.07 -2.90
C SER A 88 -11.22 6.27 -2.59
N THR A 89 -12.06 6.16 -1.58
CA THR A 89 -12.91 7.27 -1.13
C THR A 89 -12.07 8.44 -0.62
N GLY A 90 -11.03 8.14 0.16
CA GLY A 90 -10.13 9.16 0.67
C GLY A 90 -9.40 9.90 -0.44
N ILE A 91 -8.89 9.18 -1.43
CA ILE A 91 -8.20 9.77 -2.58
C ILE A 91 -9.17 10.63 -3.39
N TYR A 92 -10.35 10.10 -3.68
CA TYR A 92 -11.36 10.82 -4.45
C TYR A 92 -11.75 12.14 -3.76
N ASN A 93 -12.02 12.09 -2.45
CA ASN A 93 -12.39 13.27 -1.69
C ASN A 93 -11.25 14.30 -1.64
N SER A 94 -10.01 13.85 -1.51
CA SER A 94 -8.84 14.73 -1.49
C SER A 94 -8.68 15.47 -2.82
N ILE A 95 -8.84 14.79 -3.94
CA ILE A 95 -8.74 15.39 -5.25
C ILE A 95 -9.88 16.41 -5.47
N ASN A 96 -11.11 16.05 -5.12
CA ASN A 96 -12.26 16.94 -5.26
C ASN A 96 -12.12 18.18 -4.40
N TYR A 97 -11.63 18.03 -3.19
CA TYR A 97 -11.39 19.16 -2.30
C TYR A 97 -10.41 20.15 -2.93
N GLN A 98 -9.31 19.65 -3.47
CA GLN A 98 -8.29 20.47 -4.13
C GLN A 98 -8.87 21.19 -5.36
N CYS A 99 -9.68 20.50 -6.16
CA CYS A 99 -10.26 21.08 -7.37
C CYS A 99 -11.31 22.15 -7.08
N ASN A 100 -11.94 22.10 -5.91
CA ASN A 100 -13.01 23.03 -5.54
C ASN A 100 -12.48 24.29 -4.84
N GLU A 101 -11.20 24.34 -4.54
CA GLU A 101 -10.56 25.52 -3.99
C GLU A 101 -10.13 26.48 -5.09
#